data_3aea79bab7181b214cb2e7a239a49ee6
#
_entry.id   3aea79bab7181b214cb2e7a239a49ee6
#
_cell.length_a   1.000
_cell.length_b   1.000
_cell.length_c   1.000
_cell.angle_alpha   90.00
_cell.angle_beta   90.00
_cell.angle_gamma   90.00
#
_symmetry.space_group_name_H-M   'P 1'
#
loop_
_entity.id
_entity.type
_entity.pdbx_description
1 polymer ?
#
loop_
_entity_poly.entity_id
_entity_poly.type
_entity_poly.pdbx_seq_one_letter_code
_entity_poly.pdbx_strand_id
1 'polypeptide(L)'
;MNTLTVKKYNKIYSSSKMNKKIEPSQILSLIWKNFLPNSKIIDLGCGQGGDSLFLSKNNFHVTAIDSSDVAINQIRSKKDEFKLDNLVLVCGDISDFEIVNDKYDVIICRNVLNFLDKDIALELICNIKNNSKTGSYIIIDVFTKNDPSFLKGSKFSCYFEEQEMLKIFSNFRVVYYLENIILDNGHPGFELPHEHGVSKIIVQK
;
A
#
# COMPACT_ATOMS: atom_id res chain seq x y z
N MET A 1 -4.40 -8.03 11.10
CA MET A 1 -3.68 -6.89 11.78
C MET A 1 -4.09 -6.84 13.26
N ASN A 2 -3.17 -6.50 14.19
CA ASN A 2 -3.48 -6.43 15.62
C ASN A 2 -4.54 -5.34 15.92
N THR A 3 -5.55 -5.66 16.75
CA THR A 3 -6.64 -4.75 17.17
C THR A 3 -6.15 -3.41 17.73
N LEU A 4 -4.98 -3.41 18.42
CA LEU A 4 -4.38 -2.18 18.94
C LEU A 4 -3.87 -1.26 17.83
N THR A 5 -3.31 -1.83 16.77
CA THR A 5 -2.88 -1.09 15.58
C THR A 5 -4.07 -0.45 14.88
N VAL A 6 -5.15 -1.17 14.68
CA VAL A 6 -6.40 -0.63 14.09
C VAL A 6 -6.94 0.54 14.91
N LYS A 7 -7.06 0.38 16.25
CA LYS A 7 -7.51 1.46 17.15
C LYS A 7 -6.61 2.71 17.08
N LYS A 8 -5.28 2.50 17.00
CA LYS A 8 -4.32 3.59 16.85
C LYS A 8 -4.57 4.37 15.55
N TYR A 9 -4.69 3.66 14.43
CA TYR A 9 -4.91 4.30 13.13
C TYR A 9 -6.29 4.94 13.01
N ASN A 10 -7.34 4.36 13.57
CA ASN A 10 -8.65 5.00 13.68
C ASN A 10 -8.56 6.36 14.39
N LYS A 11 -7.81 6.43 15.49
CA LYS A 11 -7.58 7.70 16.19
C LYS A 11 -6.80 8.71 15.34
N ILE A 12 -5.75 8.26 14.65
CA ILE A 12 -4.94 9.08 13.75
C ILE A 12 -5.81 9.63 12.62
N TYR A 13 -6.55 8.78 11.92
CA TYR A 13 -7.41 9.20 10.81
C TYR A 13 -8.58 10.08 11.24
N SER A 14 -9.14 9.86 12.45
CA SER A 14 -10.18 10.76 13.00
C SER A 14 -9.68 12.19 13.25
N SER A 15 -8.39 12.34 13.60
CA SER A 15 -7.78 13.64 13.86
C SER A 15 -7.17 14.29 12.63
N SER A 16 -6.91 13.53 11.58
CA SER A 16 -6.29 14.02 10.35
C SER A 16 -7.36 14.43 9.31
N LYS A 17 -7.13 15.55 8.64
CA LYS A 17 -7.93 15.91 7.48
C LYS A 17 -7.40 15.20 6.25
N MET A 18 -8.28 14.58 5.48
CA MET A 18 -7.90 14.08 4.15
C MET A 18 -7.31 15.21 3.30
N ASN A 19 -6.27 14.91 2.54
CA ASN A 19 -5.73 15.87 1.60
C ASN A 19 -6.82 16.37 0.64
N LYS A 20 -6.90 17.70 0.47
CA LYS A 20 -7.84 18.30 -0.50
C LYS A 20 -7.49 17.94 -1.94
N LYS A 21 -6.20 17.68 -2.22
CA LYS A 21 -5.68 17.37 -3.55
C LYS A 21 -5.47 15.87 -3.68
N ILE A 22 -6.12 15.28 -4.67
CA ILE A 22 -5.99 13.86 -4.97
C ILE A 22 -4.87 13.73 -6.01
N GLU A 23 -3.71 13.29 -5.55
CA GLU A 23 -2.51 13.07 -6.36
C GLU A 23 -1.97 11.66 -6.12
N PRO A 24 -1.31 11.06 -7.10
CA PRO A 24 -0.69 9.76 -6.93
C PRO A 24 0.51 9.90 -5.99
N SER A 25 0.79 8.86 -5.25
CA SER A 25 2.05 8.77 -4.51
C SER A 25 3.25 8.81 -5.46
N GLN A 26 4.43 9.14 -4.92
CA GLN A 26 5.65 9.25 -5.72
C GLN A 26 5.93 7.99 -6.53
N ILE A 27 5.84 6.80 -5.91
CA ILE A 27 6.08 5.53 -6.61
C ILE A 27 5.02 5.24 -7.68
N LEU A 28 3.75 5.52 -7.39
CA LEU A 28 2.67 5.33 -8.36
C LEU A 28 2.83 6.29 -9.54
N SER A 29 3.32 7.52 -9.32
CA SER A 29 3.55 8.51 -10.36
C SER A 29 4.55 8.04 -11.43
N LEU A 30 5.45 7.10 -11.09
CA LEU A 30 6.43 6.54 -12.01
C LEU A 30 5.82 5.58 -13.04
N ILE A 31 4.65 4.98 -12.75
CA ILE A 31 4.18 3.81 -13.52
C ILE A 31 2.72 3.88 -13.99
N TRP A 32 1.85 4.62 -13.32
CA TRP A 32 0.41 4.55 -13.58
C TRP A 32 0.01 4.83 -15.05
N LYS A 33 0.81 5.62 -15.78
CA LYS A 33 0.58 5.91 -17.21
C LYS A 33 0.80 4.70 -18.12
N ASN A 34 1.46 3.67 -17.61
CA ASN A 34 1.70 2.42 -18.33
C ASN A 34 0.57 1.39 -18.11
N PHE A 35 -0.37 1.67 -17.20
CA PHE A 35 -1.51 0.79 -17.00
C PHE A 35 -2.45 0.85 -18.20
N LEU A 36 -2.98 -0.31 -18.57
CA LEU A 36 -3.96 -0.38 -19.64
C LEU A 36 -5.26 0.32 -19.23
N PRO A 37 -5.99 0.95 -20.17
CA PRO A 37 -7.30 1.52 -19.86
C PRO A 37 -8.23 0.49 -19.22
N ASN A 38 -9.02 0.92 -18.22
CA ASN A 38 -9.92 0.07 -17.44
C ASN A 38 -9.25 -1.07 -16.66
N SER A 39 -7.95 -0.99 -16.40
CA SER A 39 -7.26 -1.97 -15.55
C SER A 39 -7.96 -2.14 -14.21
N LYS A 40 -8.01 -3.39 -13.74
CA LYS A 40 -8.52 -3.77 -12.42
C LYS A 40 -7.37 -3.70 -11.42
N ILE A 41 -7.52 -2.88 -10.41
CA ILE A 41 -6.49 -2.58 -9.42
C ILE A 41 -6.98 -2.96 -8.03
N ILE A 42 -6.11 -3.56 -7.23
CA ILE A 42 -6.36 -3.75 -5.81
C ILE A 42 -5.32 -2.96 -5.00
N ASP A 43 -5.79 -2.24 -3.98
CA ASP A 43 -4.99 -1.44 -3.06
C ASP A 43 -5.14 -2.02 -1.64
N LEU A 44 -4.14 -2.76 -1.21
CA LEU A 44 -4.10 -3.48 0.07
C LEU A 44 -3.52 -2.56 1.15
N GLY A 45 -4.33 -2.23 2.16
CA GLY A 45 -3.98 -1.27 3.20
C GLY A 45 -4.02 0.17 2.67
N CYS A 46 -5.10 0.53 1.99
CA CYS A 46 -5.23 1.80 1.28
C CYS A 46 -5.21 3.05 2.17
N GLY A 47 -5.33 2.93 3.50
CA GLY A 47 -5.41 4.04 4.43
C GLY A 47 -6.50 5.04 4.04
N GLN A 48 -6.18 6.33 3.96
CA GLN A 48 -7.11 7.38 3.52
C GLN A 48 -7.34 7.42 1.99
N GLY A 49 -6.83 6.43 1.23
CA GLY A 49 -7.18 6.19 -0.16
C GLY A 49 -6.59 7.16 -1.18
N GLY A 50 -5.43 7.77 -0.91
CA GLY A 50 -4.82 8.71 -1.83
C GLY A 50 -4.65 8.13 -3.24
N ASP A 51 -3.96 6.97 -3.34
CA ASP A 51 -3.74 6.28 -4.61
C ASP A 51 -5.05 5.71 -5.19
N SER A 52 -5.90 5.10 -4.35
CA SER A 52 -7.19 4.54 -4.76
C SER A 52 -8.12 5.58 -5.39
N LEU A 53 -8.26 6.74 -4.77
CA LEU A 53 -9.08 7.86 -5.27
C LEU A 53 -8.49 8.42 -6.56
N PHE A 54 -7.15 8.59 -6.62
CA PHE A 54 -6.46 9.06 -7.81
C PHE A 54 -6.72 8.13 -9.01
N LEU A 55 -6.49 6.83 -8.81
CA LEU A 55 -6.68 5.83 -9.87
C LEU A 55 -8.14 5.75 -10.33
N SER A 56 -9.08 5.77 -9.40
CA SER A 56 -10.49 5.74 -9.72
C SER A 56 -10.94 6.97 -10.52
N LYS A 57 -10.44 8.17 -10.18
CA LYS A 57 -10.67 9.40 -10.98
C LYS A 57 -10.05 9.34 -12.39
N ASN A 58 -9.06 8.48 -12.59
CA ASN A 58 -8.45 8.23 -13.89
C ASN A 58 -9.06 6.99 -14.60
N ASN A 59 -10.30 6.62 -14.24
CA ASN A 59 -11.11 5.57 -14.87
C ASN A 59 -10.56 4.14 -14.71
N PHE A 60 -9.73 3.86 -13.71
CA PHE A 60 -9.36 2.50 -13.34
C PHE A 60 -10.41 1.89 -12.40
N HIS A 61 -10.62 0.58 -12.49
CA HIS A 61 -11.50 -0.15 -11.56
C HIS A 61 -10.71 -0.51 -10.29
N VAL A 62 -10.99 0.14 -9.19
CA VAL A 62 -10.20 0.00 -7.95
C VAL A 62 -11.00 -0.74 -6.88
N THR A 63 -10.37 -1.75 -6.26
CA THR A 63 -10.80 -2.34 -4.99
C THR A 63 -9.83 -1.88 -3.90
N ALA A 64 -10.30 -1.08 -2.96
CA ALA A 64 -9.51 -0.53 -1.86
C ALA A 64 -9.88 -1.19 -0.54
N ILE A 65 -8.90 -1.70 0.18
CA ILE A 65 -9.08 -2.46 1.43
C ILE A 65 -8.27 -1.81 2.53
N ASP A 66 -8.90 -1.60 3.68
CA ASP A 66 -8.22 -1.21 4.92
C ASP A 66 -8.98 -1.73 6.13
N SER A 67 -8.27 -2.03 7.22
CA SER A 67 -8.87 -2.47 8.48
C SER A 67 -9.49 -1.33 9.29
N SER A 68 -9.17 -0.08 8.96
CA SER A 68 -9.73 1.12 9.59
C SER A 68 -11.07 1.48 8.97
N ASP A 69 -12.14 1.31 9.72
CA ASP A 69 -13.48 1.75 9.34
C ASP A 69 -13.56 3.29 9.19
N VAL A 70 -12.77 4.03 9.97
CA VAL A 70 -12.65 5.49 9.86
C VAL A 70 -12.06 5.88 8.49
N ALA A 71 -10.96 5.23 8.07
CA ALA A 71 -10.35 5.49 6.78
C ALA A 71 -11.32 5.16 5.63
N ILE A 72 -11.94 3.98 5.67
CA ILE A 72 -12.92 3.55 4.66
C ILE A 72 -14.11 4.52 4.57
N ASN A 73 -14.63 5.02 5.71
CA ASN A 73 -15.72 5.99 5.71
C ASN A 73 -15.31 7.36 5.14
N GLN A 74 -14.06 7.79 5.37
CA GLN A 74 -13.52 8.99 4.75
C GLN A 74 -13.43 8.85 3.23
N ILE A 75 -12.93 7.70 2.73
CA ILE A 75 -12.88 7.42 1.29
C ILE A 75 -14.30 7.36 0.70
N ARG A 76 -15.26 6.73 1.40
CA ARG A 76 -16.67 6.66 0.98
C ARG A 76 -17.26 8.04 0.74
N SER A 77 -17.04 8.98 1.66
CA SER A 77 -17.49 10.37 1.49
C SER A 77 -16.91 11.01 0.23
N LYS A 78 -15.64 10.73 -0.09
CA LYS A 78 -15.00 11.24 -1.32
C LYS A 78 -15.48 10.50 -2.57
N LYS A 79 -15.72 9.21 -2.49
CA LYS A 79 -16.32 8.42 -3.56
C LYS A 79 -17.68 9.01 -3.97
N ASP A 80 -18.53 9.32 -2.98
CA ASP A 80 -19.86 9.89 -3.23
C ASP A 80 -19.77 11.32 -3.78
N GLU A 81 -18.89 12.16 -3.22
CA GLU A 81 -18.62 13.52 -3.71
C GLU A 81 -18.21 13.55 -5.19
N PHE A 82 -17.32 12.63 -5.60
CA PHE A 82 -16.79 12.56 -6.96
C PHE A 82 -17.53 11.59 -7.88
N LYS A 83 -18.57 10.90 -7.39
CA LYS A 83 -19.36 9.90 -8.14
C LYS A 83 -18.48 8.80 -8.77
N LEU A 84 -17.62 8.19 -7.96
CA LEU A 84 -16.66 7.16 -8.41
C LEU A 84 -17.29 5.76 -8.33
N ASP A 85 -18.13 5.39 -9.32
CA ASP A 85 -18.80 4.09 -9.35
C ASP A 85 -17.81 2.92 -9.56
N ASN A 86 -16.63 3.21 -10.10
CA ASN A 86 -15.54 2.28 -10.34
C ASN A 86 -14.64 2.01 -9.11
N LEU A 87 -14.99 2.54 -7.93
CA LEU A 87 -14.29 2.32 -6.67
C LEU A 87 -15.10 1.43 -5.74
N VAL A 88 -14.57 0.25 -5.42
CA VAL A 88 -15.12 -0.68 -4.42
C VAL A 88 -14.35 -0.53 -3.12
N LEU A 89 -15.04 -0.40 -1.98
CA LEU A 89 -14.45 -0.22 -0.65
C LEU A 89 -14.73 -1.44 0.21
N VAL A 90 -13.70 -1.98 0.81
CA VAL A 90 -13.76 -3.13 1.72
C VAL A 90 -13.14 -2.73 3.06
N CYS A 91 -13.91 -2.85 4.14
CA CYS A 91 -13.36 -2.74 5.50
C CYS A 91 -13.00 -4.14 5.98
N GLY A 92 -11.71 -4.43 6.10
CA GLY A 92 -11.25 -5.78 6.47
C GLY A 92 -9.73 -5.87 6.64
N ASP A 93 -9.31 -6.97 7.25
CA ASP A 93 -7.89 -7.27 7.40
C ASP A 93 -7.34 -7.82 6.08
N ILE A 94 -6.22 -7.27 5.62
CA ILE A 94 -5.57 -7.71 4.38
C ILE A 94 -4.97 -9.11 4.49
N SER A 95 -4.65 -9.59 5.70
CA SER A 95 -4.16 -10.94 5.93
C SER A 95 -5.24 -12.01 5.70
N ASP A 96 -6.51 -11.64 5.88
CA ASP A 96 -7.66 -12.52 5.67
C ASP A 96 -8.26 -12.36 4.26
N PHE A 97 -7.75 -11.42 3.48
CA PHE A 97 -8.30 -11.15 2.15
C PHE A 97 -7.74 -12.10 1.10
N GLU A 98 -8.64 -12.87 0.49
CA GLU A 98 -8.30 -13.76 -0.60
C GLU A 98 -8.13 -12.96 -1.92
N ILE A 99 -6.91 -12.96 -2.44
CA ILE A 99 -6.62 -12.38 -3.75
C ILE A 99 -7.06 -13.39 -4.81
N VAL A 100 -8.13 -13.06 -5.54
CA VAL A 100 -8.67 -13.92 -6.60
C VAL A 100 -7.64 -14.04 -7.72
N ASN A 101 -7.32 -15.27 -8.10
CA ASN A 101 -6.34 -15.59 -9.15
C ASN A 101 -6.65 -14.86 -10.46
N ASP A 102 -5.63 -14.29 -11.08
CA ASP A 102 -5.66 -13.60 -12.38
C ASP A 102 -6.69 -12.47 -12.51
N LYS A 103 -7.20 -11.96 -11.39
CA LYS A 103 -8.24 -10.92 -11.41
C LYS A 103 -7.68 -9.52 -11.65
N TYR A 104 -6.52 -9.21 -11.06
CA TYR A 104 -6.02 -7.84 -11.00
C TYR A 104 -4.85 -7.60 -11.97
N ASP A 105 -4.90 -6.46 -12.65
CA ASP A 105 -3.83 -5.96 -13.54
C ASP A 105 -2.74 -5.27 -12.74
N VAL A 106 -3.10 -4.71 -11.57
CA VAL A 106 -2.17 -4.02 -10.68
C VAL A 106 -2.52 -4.37 -9.24
N ILE A 107 -1.51 -4.71 -8.46
CA ILE A 107 -1.61 -4.97 -7.02
C ILE A 107 -0.72 -3.97 -6.31
N ILE A 108 -1.31 -3.18 -5.42
CA ILE A 108 -0.63 -2.18 -4.60
C ILE A 108 -0.67 -2.66 -3.15
N CYS A 109 0.49 -2.69 -2.47
CA CYS A 109 0.60 -3.04 -1.07
C CYS A 109 1.71 -2.17 -0.45
N ARG A 110 1.34 -0.97 0.02
CA ARG A 110 2.28 0.07 0.40
C ARG A 110 2.17 0.44 1.86
N ASN A 111 3.32 0.51 2.54
CA ASN A 111 3.43 0.95 3.94
C ASN A 111 2.49 0.23 4.91
N VAL A 112 2.12 -1.01 4.63
CA VAL A 112 1.17 -1.80 5.43
C VAL A 112 1.80 -3.08 5.98
N LEU A 113 2.70 -3.72 5.23
CA LEU A 113 3.34 -4.99 5.65
C LEU A 113 4.12 -4.85 6.96
N ASN A 114 4.60 -3.66 7.27
CA ASN A 114 5.35 -3.37 8.50
C ASN A 114 4.51 -3.54 9.79
N PHE A 115 3.18 -3.59 9.67
CA PHE A 115 2.23 -3.78 10.79
C PHE A 115 1.80 -5.23 10.99
N LEU A 116 2.22 -6.13 10.11
CA LEU A 116 2.00 -7.58 10.21
C LEU A 116 3.23 -8.24 10.83
N ASP A 117 3.04 -9.40 11.44
CA ASP A 117 4.16 -10.25 11.81
C ASP A 117 4.88 -10.72 10.54
N LYS A 118 6.20 -10.94 10.62
CA LYS A 118 7.05 -11.21 9.45
C LYS A 118 6.53 -12.38 8.61
N ASP A 119 6.12 -13.47 9.27
CA ASP A 119 5.63 -14.67 8.60
C ASP A 119 4.33 -14.38 7.84
N ILE A 120 3.39 -13.64 8.45
CA ILE A 120 2.14 -13.22 7.83
C ILE A 120 2.41 -12.28 6.64
N ALA A 121 3.37 -11.36 6.78
CA ALA A 121 3.76 -10.47 5.69
C ALA A 121 4.33 -11.26 4.49
N LEU A 122 5.16 -12.27 4.75
CA LEU A 122 5.71 -13.14 3.70
C LEU A 122 4.64 -14.03 3.06
N GLU A 123 3.69 -14.56 3.83
CA GLU A 123 2.53 -15.30 3.31
C GLU A 123 1.68 -14.43 2.38
N LEU A 124 1.39 -13.18 2.78
CA LEU A 124 0.66 -12.24 1.94
C LEU A 124 1.42 -11.92 0.65
N ILE A 125 2.74 -11.71 0.71
CA ILE A 125 3.56 -11.50 -0.50
C ILE A 125 3.51 -12.75 -1.39
N CYS A 126 3.59 -13.95 -0.82
CA CYS A 126 3.47 -15.21 -1.56
C CYS A 126 2.10 -15.31 -2.25
N ASN A 127 1.02 -14.98 -1.56
CA ASN A 127 -0.34 -14.92 -2.09
C ASN A 127 -0.44 -13.90 -3.25
N ILE A 128 0.10 -12.70 -3.09
CA ILE A 128 0.20 -11.68 -4.15
C ILE A 128 0.91 -12.26 -5.38
N LYS A 129 2.09 -12.86 -5.21
CA LYS A 129 2.89 -13.43 -6.31
C LYS A 129 2.15 -14.53 -7.06
N ASN A 130 1.55 -15.45 -6.32
CA ASN A 130 0.89 -16.64 -6.90
C ASN A 130 -0.37 -16.25 -7.68
N ASN A 131 -1.18 -15.34 -7.14
CA ASN A 131 -2.47 -14.94 -7.69
C ASN A 131 -2.41 -13.73 -8.64
N SER A 132 -1.25 -13.13 -8.84
CA SER A 132 -1.06 -12.11 -9.87
C SER A 132 -1.01 -12.75 -11.27
N LYS A 133 -1.64 -12.12 -12.25
CA LYS A 133 -1.63 -12.61 -13.63
C LYS A 133 -0.35 -12.22 -14.38
N THR A 134 -0.03 -12.95 -15.44
CA THR A 134 1.08 -12.59 -16.34
C THR A 134 0.88 -11.19 -16.90
N GLY A 135 1.91 -10.37 -16.83
CA GLY A 135 1.93 -8.98 -17.26
C GLY A 135 1.41 -7.97 -16.23
N SER A 136 0.87 -8.44 -15.08
CA SER A 136 0.43 -7.53 -14.01
C SER A 136 1.58 -6.81 -13.32
N TYR A 137 1.32 -5.61 -12.83
CA TYR A 137 2.24 -4.86 -11.99
C TYR A 137 1.97 -5.12 -10.51
N ILE A 138 3.05 -5.23 -9.73
CA ILE A 138 3.01 -5.29 -8.26
C ILE A 138 3.84 -4.15 -7.73
N ILE A 139 3.27 -3.34 -6.84
CA ILE A 139 3.89 -2.16 -6.23
C ILE A 139 3.92 -2.37 -4.72
N ILE A 140 5.10 -2.46 -4.13
CA ILE A 140 5.27 -2.70 -2.69
C ILE A 140 6.28 -1.71 -2.11
N ASP A 141 5.91 -1.11 -0.97
CA ASP A 141 6.82 -0.34 -0.12
C ASP A 141 6.88 -1.02 1.26
N VAL A 142 8.09 -1.22 1.78
CA VAL A 142 8.34 -1.79 3.11
C VAL A 142 9.43 -1.01 3.84
N PHE A 143 9.47 -1.12 5.17
CA PHE A 143 10.59 -0.66 5.96
C PHE A 143 11.68 -1.73 6.04
N THR A 144 12.94 -1.28 6.02
CA THR A 144 14.12 -2.14 6.13
C THR A 144 14.75 -2.05 7.52
N LYS A 145 15.63 -2.97 7.85
CA LYS A 145 16.40 -2.93 9.10
C LYS A 145 17.36 -1.73 9.19
N ASN A 146 17.55 -0.99 8.10
CA ASN A 146 18.26 0.28 8.09
C ASN A 146 17.40 1.46 8.57
N ASP A 147 16.10 1.23 8.85
CA ASP A 147 15.23 2.26 9.41
C ASP A 147 15.72 2.70 10.81
N PRO A 148 15.84 4.02 11.08
CA PRO A 148 16.27 4.51 12.38
C PRO A 148 15.42 4.02 13.55
N SER A 149 14.13 3.70 13.32
CA SER A 149 13.24 3.16 14.35
C SER A 149 13.61 1.71 14.73
N PHE A 150 14.10 0.90 13.78
CA PHE A 150 14.61 -0.43 14.07
C PHE A 150 15.83 -0.37 15.00
N LEU A 151 16.77 0.52 14.69
CA LEU A 151 17.99 0.69 15.48
C LEU A 151 17.73 1.23 16.91
N LYS A 152 16.62 1.95 17.11
CA LYS A 152 16.20 2.54 18.39
C LYS A 152 15.23 1.67 19.19
N GLY A 153 15.03 0.41 18.82
CA GLY A 153 14.17 -0.52 19.58
C GLY A 153 12.77 -0.70 19.01
N SER A 154 12.66 -0.63 17.68
CA SER A 154 11.53 -1.07 16.85
C SER A 154 10.12 -0.56 17.25
N LYS A 155 9.47 0.11 16.32
CA LYS A 155 8.05 0.53 16.42
C LYS A 155 7.10 -0.34 15.59
N PHE A 156 7.63 -1.17 14.69
CA PHE A 156 6.88 -1.98 13.75
C PHE A 156 7.13 -3.46 14.00
N SER A 157 6.17 -4.29 13.62
CA SER A 157 6.25 -5.74 13.80
C SER A 157 7.17 -6.41 12.77
N CYS A 158 7.34 -5.79 11.60
CA CYS A 158 8.12 -6.36 10.51
C CYS A 158 9.05 -5.32 9.87
N TYR A 159 10.30 -5.74 9.69
CA TYR A 159 11.29 -5.07 8.87
C TYR A 159 11.93 -6.09 7.93
N PHE A 160 12.35 -5.62 6.75
CA PHE A 160 12.97 -6.44 5.73
C PHE A 160 14.49 -6.27 5.74
N GLU A 161 15.21 -7.35 5.40
CA GLU A 161 16.66 -7.31 5.21
C GLU A 161 17.02 -6.53 3.95
N GLU A 162 18.27 -6.12 3.86
CA GLU A 162 18.81 -5.51 2.65
C GLU A 162 18.61 -6.43 1.44
N GLN A 163 18.09 -5.87 0.34
CA GLN A 163 17.80 -6.57 -0.91
C GLN A 163 16.82 -7.75 -0.79
N GLU A 164 16.12 -7.91 0.34
CA GLU A 164 15.19 -9.02 0.53
C GLU A 164 14.05 -8.96 -0.50
N MET A 165 13.54 -7.76 -0.81
CA MET A 165 12.49 -7.60 -1.82
C MET A 165 12.95 -8.02 -3.22
N LEU A 166 14.19 -7.74 -3.61
CA LEU A 166 14.75 -8.22 -4.87
C LEU A 166 14.84 -9.75 -4.92
N LYS A 167 15.26 -10.38 -3.81
CA LYS A 167 15.33 -11.85 -3.71
C LYS A 167 13.94 -12.48 -3.80
N ILE A 168 12.95 -11.91 -3.10
CA ILE A 168 11.55 -12.37 -3.11
C ILE A 168 10.97 -12.33 -4.53
N PHE A 169 11.26 -11.29 -5.30
CA PHE A 169 10.74 -11.09 -6.66
C PHE A 169 11.75 -11.45 -7.77
N SER A 170 12.74 -12.30 -7.48
CA SER A 170 13.80 -12.66 -8.44
C SER A 170 13.29 -13.23 -9.78
N ASN A 171 12.09 -13.83 -9.79
CA ASN A 171 11.45 -14.40 -10.99
C ASN A 171 10.58 -13.38 -11.76
N PHE A 172 10.52 -12.12 -11.31
CA PHE A 172 9.72 -11.05 -11.92
C PHE A 172 10.64 -10.04 -12.61
N ARG A 173 10.14 -9.37 -13.61
CA ARG A 173 10.86 -8.24 -14.22
C ARG A 173 10.81 -7.04 -13.27
N VAL A 174 11.95 -6.63 -12.74
CA VAL A 174 12.06 -5.41 -11.93
C VAL A 174 11.91 -4.21 -12.85
N VAL A 175 10.90 -3.38 -12.59
CA VAL A 175 10.61 -2.14 -13.31
C VAL A 175 11.22 -0.94 -12.60
N TYR A 176 11.16 -0.95 -11.27
CA TYR A 176 11.75 0.06 -10.42
C TYR A 176 12.18 -0.56 -9.10
N TYR A 177 13.29 -0.11 -8.58
CA TYR A 177 13.76 -0.48 -7.25
C TYR A 177 14.50 0.68 -6.63
N LEU A 178 14.16 0.98 -5.37
CA LEU A 178 14.88 1.91 -4.51
C LEU A 178 15.00 1.28 -3.12
N GLU A 179 16.20 1.21 -2.60
CA GLU A 179 16.44 0.90 -1.19
C GLU A 179 17.39 1.93 -0.62
N ASN A 180 16.91 2.72 0.33
CA ASN A 180 17.68 3.80 0.92
C ASN A 180 17.01 4.32 2.20
N ILE A 181 17.73 5.16 2.93
CA ILE A 181 17.14 6.05 3.93
C ILE A 181 16.57 7.27 3.21
N ILE A 182 15.30 7.54 3.41
CA ILE A 182 14.60 8.69 2.81
C ILE A 182 14.09 9.63 3.90
N LEU A 183 14.07 10.91 3.61
CA LEU A 183 13.41 11.92 4.44
C LEU A 183 11.90 11.89 4.14
N ASP A 184 11.08 11.64 5.16
CA ASP A 184 9.64 11.85 5.14
C ASP A 184 9.31 13.20 5.74
N ASN A 185 8.58 14.05 5.03
CA ASN A 185 8.22 15.40 5.47
C ASN A 185 7.10 15.43 6.50
N GLY A 186 6.63 14.26 6.91
CA GLY A 186 5.55 14.04 7.86
C GLY A 186 4.31 13.44 7.22
N HIS A 187 3.62 12.63 8.01
CA HIS A 187 2.39 11.94 7.62
C HIS A 187 1.41 11.93 8.81
N PRO A 188 0.13 11.56 8.62
CA PRO A 188 -0.83 11.46 9.70
C PRO A 188 -0.31 10.62 10.88
N GLY A 189 -0.27 11.22 12.07
CA GLY A 189 0.27 10.61 13.31
C GLY A 189 1.76 10.84 13.54
N PHE A 190 2.48 11.43 12.59
CA PHE A 190 3.86 11.86 12.76
C PHE A 190 4.16 13.05 11.82
N GLU A 191 3.80 14.24 12.26
CA GLU A 191 3.75 15.45 11.41
C GLU A 191 5.11 16.14 11.21
N LEU A 192 6.12 15.79 12.01
CA LEU A 192 7.46 16.35 11.87
C LEU A 192 8.29 15.58 10.86
N PRO A 193 9.21 16.24 10.13
CA PRO A 193 10.14 15.55 9.24
C PRO A 193 10.96 14.50 9.99
N HIS A 194 11.07 13.30 9.41
CA HIS A 194 11.84 12.19 9.97
C HIS A 194 12.32 11.26 8.87
N GLU A 195 13.26 10.39 9.21
CA GLU A 195 13.85 9.46 8.26
C GLU A 195 13.24 8.08 8.37
N HIS A 196 13.13 7.41 7.21
CA HIS A 196 12.77 6.02 7.09
C HIS A 196 13.77 5.25 6.22
N GLY A 197 14.20 4.08 6.69
CA GLY A 197 14.87 3.09 5.87
C GLY A 197 13.82 2.28 5.11
N VAL A 198 13.77 2.44 3.80
CA VAL A 198 12.71 1.86 2.96
C VAL A 198 13.28 1.00 1.84
N SER A 199 12.52 -0.01 1.44
CA SER A 199 12.65 -0.68 0.15
C SER A 199 11.35 -0.51 -0.63
N LYS A 200 11.45 0.06 -1.82
CA LYS A 200 10.32 0.32 -2.73
C LYS A 200 10.56 -0.43 -4.02
N ILE A 201 9.62 -1.27 -4.42
CA ILE A 201 9.75 -2.07 -5.62
C ILE A 201 8.50 -2.01 -6.49
N ILE A 202 8.72 -1.93 -7.80
CA ILE A 202 7.71 -2.19 -8.83
C ILE A 202 8.23 -3.35 -9.66
N VAL A 203 7.44 -4.40 -9.73
CA VAL A 203 7.75 -5.56 -10.58
C VAL A 203 6.61 -5.86 -11.54
N GLN A 204 6.92 -6.56 -12.61
CA GLN A 204 5.95 -7.11 -13.56
C GLN A 204 6.13 -8.62 -13.67
N LYS A 205 5.03 -9.36 -13.53
CA LYS A 205 5.01 -10.83 -13.66
C LYS A 205 5.11 -11.29 -15.10
#